data_60a802f3b125533b9211c5eedd8057e7
#
_entry.id   60a802f3b125533b9211c5eedd8057e7
#
_cell.length_a   1.000
_cell.length_b   1.000
_cell.length_c   1.000
_cell.angle_alpha   90.00
_cell.angle_beta   90.00
_cell.angle_gamma   90.00
#
_symmetry.space_group_name_H-M   'P 1'
#
loop_
_entity.id
_entity.type
_entity.pdbx_description
1 polymer ?
#
loop_
_entity_poly.entity_id
_entity_poly.type
_entity_poly.pdbx_seq_one_letter_code
_entity_poly.pdbx_strand_id
1 'polypeptide(L)'
;MTARALLPPEIELAERYHFADFTRANYRALLRLARQQYTFSSFDDGVPGDGTVLWRHDVDYSVHSAAALARIEAEEGVHATYFFRLRSELYNLMEPPVLQLAREIAARGHA
;
A
#
# COMPACT_ATOMS: atom_id res chain seq x y z
N MET A 1 28.94 27.62 -10.65
CA MET A 1 28.60 26.74 -9.53
C MET A 1 27.27 27.14 -8.93
N THR A 2 26.41 26.20 -8.67
CA THR A 2 25.10 26.44 -8.11
C THR A 2 25.09 26.28 -6.59
N ALA A 3 24.13 26.89 -5.87
CA ALA A 3 23.94 26.69 -4.44
C ALA A 3 23.75 25.22 -4.06
N ARG A 4 23.23 24.44 -4.97
CA ARG A 4 23.03 22.99 -4.82
C ARG A 4 24.31 22.23 -4.49
N ALA A 5 25.46 22.64 -5.07
CA ALA A 5 26.74 22.02 -4.82
C ALA A 5 27.27 22.23 -3.40
N LEU A 6 26.66 23.15 -2.64
CA LEU A 6 27.02 23.46 -1.26
C LEU A 6 26.22 22.67 -0.22
N LEU A 7 25.19 21.96 -0.64
CA LEU A 7 24.36 21.16 0.26
C LEU A 7 24.90 19.76 0.42
N PRO A 8 24.86 19.20 1.64
CA PRO A 8 25.18 17.79 1.83
C PRO A 8 24.29 16.89 0.95
N PRO A 9 24.85 15.84 0.34
CA PRO A 9 24.09 14.95 -0.54
C PRO A 9 22.84 14.36 0.09
N GLU A 10 22.88 14.06 1.38
CA GLU A 10 21.76 13.47 2.12
C GLU A 10 20.55 14.43 2.18
N ILE A 11 20.81 15.69 2.45
CA ILE A 11 19.75 16.72 2.49
C ILE A 11 19.16 16.92 1.11
N GLU A 12 20.02 17.00 0.10
CA GLU A 12 19.57 17.16 -1.28
C GLU A 12 18.68 16.00 -1.73
N LEU A 13 19.05 14.76 -1.42
CA LEU A 13 18.27 13.58 -1.77
C LEU A 13 16.93 13.60 -1.04
N ALA A 14 16.92 13.92 0.24
CA ALA A 14 15.68 13.96 1.03
C ALA A 14 14.70 14.99 0.48
N GLU A 15 15.19 16.18 0.13
CA GLU A 15 14.35 17.24 -0.44
C GLU A 15 13.86 16.86 -1.84
N ARG A 16 14.74 16.28 -2.66
CA ARG A 16 14.46 15.95 -4.05
C ARG A 16 13.45 14.83 -4.20
N TYR A 17 13.53 13.81 -3.37
CA TYR A 17 12.72 12.61 -3.48
C TYR A 17 11.62 12.50 -2.43
N HIS A 18 11.51 13.47 -1.54
CA HIS A 18 10.45 13.53 -0.53
C HIS A 18 10.32 12.20 0.25
N PHE A 19 11.44 11.69 0.78
CA PHE A 19 11.46 10.39 1.45
C PHE A 19 10.49 10.29 2.63
N ALA A 20 10.15 11.42 3.24
CA ALA A 20 9.16 11.46 4.31
C ALA A 20 7.75 11.06 3.83
N ASP A 21 7.48 11.15 2.52
CA ASP A 21 6.19 10.75 1.96
C ASP A 21 6.02 9.23 1.91
N PHE A 22 7.11 8.47 2.02
CA PHE A 22 7.11 7.02 1.95
C PHE A 22 7.07 6.37 3.35
N THR A 23 6.36 6.97 4.29
CA THR A 23 6.18 6.44 5.64
C THR A 23 4.78 5.85 5.80
N ARG A 24 4.63 4.93 6.76
CA ARG A 24 3.31 4.39 7.12
C ARG A 24 2.39 5.48 7.65
N ALA A 25 2.92 6.43 8.40
CA ALA A 25 2.15 7.55 8.91
C ALA A 25 1.59 8.41 7.78
N ASN A 26 2.40 8.69 6.76
CA ASN A 26 1.94 9.44 5.59
C ASN A 26 0.91 8.66 4.77
N TYR A 27 1.10 7.34 4.64
CA TYR A 27 0.13 6.48 3.97
C TYR A 27 -1.23 6.54 4.66
N ARG A 28 -1.24 6.47 6.00
CA ARG A 28 -2.47 6.60 6.78
C ARG A 28 -3.15 7.95 6.56
N ALA A 29 -2.36 9.03 6.53
CA ALA A 29 -2.88 10.36 6.26
C ALA A 29 -3.49 10.46 4.86
N LEU A 30 -2.86 9.86 3.86
CA LEU A 30 -3.37 9.79 2.50
C LEU A 30 -4.71 9.07 2.41
N LEU A 31 -4.83 7.93 3.10
CA LEU A 31 -6.09 7.18 3.15
C LEU A 31 -7.22 8.00 3.79
N ARG A 32 -6.92 8.69 4.87
CA ARG A 32 -7.90 9.57 5.53
C ARG A 32 -8.37 10.69 4.60
N LEU A 33 -7.45 11.27 3.86
CA LEU A 33 -7.77 12.30 2.87
C LEU A 33 -8.65 11.74 1.75
N ALA A 34 -8.28 10.60 1.21
CA ALA A 34 -9.02 9.96 0.12
C ALA A 34 -10.44 9.56 0.55
N ARG A 35 -10.61 9.09 1.78
CA ARG A 35 -11.93 8.70 2.31
C ARG A 35 -12.91 9.86 2.42
N GLN A 36 -12.44 11.08 2.49
CA GLN A 36 -13.32 12.25 2.54
C GLN A 36 -14.09 12.47 1.23
N GLN A 37 -13.55 11.98 0.12
CA GLN A 37 -14.09 12.23 -1.22
C GLN A 37 -14.50 10.96 -1.96
N TYR A 38 -13.96 9.81 -1.59
CA TYR A 38 -14.11 8.57 -2.33
C TYR A 38 -14.59 7.44 -1.45
N THR A 39 -15.36 6.54 -2.05
CA THR A 39 -15.71 5.25 -1.45
C THR A 39 -14.81 4.18 -2.04
N PHE A 40 -14.17 3.38 -1.19
CA PHE A 40 -13.32 2.28 -1.61
C PHE A 40 -14.17 1.03 -1.83
N SER A 41 -13.98 0.38 -2.95
CA SER A 41 -14.73 -0.80 -3.35
C SER A 41 -13.78 -1.90 -3.83
N SER A 42 -14.26 -3.12 -3.93
CA SER A 42 -13.49 -4.23 -4.50
C SER A 42 -13.92 -4.51 -5.93
N PHE A 43 -13.12 -5.29 -6.65
CA PHE A 43 -13.46 -5.72 -8.01
C PHE A 43 -14.72 -6.59 -8.04
N ASP A 44 -15.07 -7.23 -6.92
CA ASP A 44 -16.27 -8.07 -6.82
C ASP A 44 -17.57 -7.27 -6.71
N ASP A 45 -17.49 -5.99 -6.40
CA ASP A 45 -18.67 -5.12 -6.21
C ASP A 45 -19.25 -4.61 -7.53
N GLY A 46 -18.70 -5.04 -8.67
CA GLY A 46 -19.17 -4.65 -9.98
C GLY A 46 -18.53 -3.38 -10.50
N VAL A 47 -19.18 -2.73 -11.47
CA VAL A 47 -18.65 -1.49 -12.08
C VAL A 47 -18.75 -0.34 -11.09
N PRO A 48 -17.62 0.32 -10.76
CA PRO A 48 -17.65 1.44 -9.82
C PRO A 48 -18.40 2.64 -10.42
N GLY A 49 -19.22 3.28 -9.58
CA GLY A 49 -19.86 4.56 -9.92
C GLY A 49 -18.93 5.74 -9.66
N ASP A 50 -19.46 6.94 -9.87
CA ASP A 50 -18.74 8.18 -9.57
C ASP A 50 -18.37 8.25 -8.09
N GLY A 51 -17.16 8.71 -7.81
CA GLY A 51 -16.65 8.79 -6.44
C GLY A 51 -16.25 7.47 -5.82
N THR A 52 -16.22 6.38 -6.60
CA THR A 52 -15.77 5.06 -6.15
C THR A 52 -14.34 4.79 -6.65
N VAL A 53 -13.53 4.24 -5.78
CA VAL A 53 -12.13 3.90 -6.07
C VAL A 53 -11.93 2.39 -5.89
N LEU A 54 -11.23 1.80 -6.86
CA LEU A 54 -10.70 0.44 -6.75
C LEU A 54 -9.23 0.55 -6.33
N TRP A 55 -8.97 0.35 -5.04
CA TRP A 55 -7.63 0.47 -4.49
C TRP A 55 -6.94 -0.88 -4.57
N ARG A 56 -5.86 -0.93 -5.31
CA ARG A 56 -5.24 -2.20 -5.68
C ARG A 56 -3.76 -2.21 -5.30
N HIS A 57 -3.31 -3.33 -4.82
CA HIS A 57 -1.89 -3.60 -4.54
C HIS A 57 -1.42 -4.80 -5.34
N ASP A 58 -0.34 -4.63 -6.07
CA ASP A 58 0.39 -5.72 -6.69
C ASP A 58 1.55 -6.08 -5.77
N VAL A 59 1.48 -7.25 -5.17
CA VAL A 59 2.46 -7.68 -4.16
C VAL A 59 3.61 -8.40 -4.86
N ASP A 60 4.62 -7.61 -5.23
CA ASP A 60 5.76 -8.12 -5.99
C ASP A 60 6.96 -8.49 -5.11
N TYR A 61 7.13 -7.82 -3.97
CA TYR A 61 8.35 -7.96 -3.17
C TYR A 61 8.12 -8.62 -1.82
N SER A 62 7.18 -8.15 -1.03
CA SER A 62 7.07 -8.56 0.37
C SER A 62 5.61 -8.69 0.81
N VAL A 63 5.22 -9.91 1.16
CA VAL A 63 3.91 -10.18 1.74
C VAL A 63 3.82 -9.61 3.17
N HIS A 64 4.93 -9.54 3.90
CA HIS A 64 4.98 -8.89 5.22
C HIS A 64 4.64 -7.40 5.13
N SER A 65 5.22 -6.70 4.17
CA SER A 65 4.91 -5.29 3.94
C SER A 65 3.46 -5.10 3.49
N ALA A 66 2.96 -5.98 2.65
CA ALA A 66 1.55 -5.98 2.23
C ALA A 66 0.62 -6.14 3.44
N ALA A 67 0.93 -7.07 4.34
CA ALA A 67 0.14 -7.28 5.56
C ALA A 67 0.14 -6.04 6.46
N ALA A 68 1.26 -5.32 6.55
CA ALA A 68 1.35 -4.08 7.31
C ALA A 68 0.45 -2.98 6.71
N LEU A 69 0.45 -2.82 5.40
CA LEU A 69 -0.44 -1.88 4.72
C LEU A 69 -1.91 -2.27 4.87
N ALA A 70 -2.22 -3.56 4.73
CA ALA A 70 -3.57 -4.07 4.89
C ALA A 70 -4.14 -3.79 6.29
N ARG A 71 -3.30 -3.85 7.31
CA ARG A 71 -3.69 -3.49 8.67
C ARG A 71 -4.06 -2.02 8.78
N ILE A 72 -3.23 -1.14 8.23
CA ILE A 72 -3.49 0.30 8.20
C ILE A 72 -4.80 0.59 7.48
N GLU A 73 -5.00 -0.02 6.32
CA GLU A 73 -6.22 0.16 5.53
C GLU A 73 -7.46 -0.28 6.31
N ALA A 74 -7.41 -1.44 6.94
CA ALA A 74 -8.51 -1.93 7.75
C ALA A 74 -8.82 -1.01 8.93
N GLU A 75 -7.80 -0.52 9.61
CA GLU A 75 -7.96 0.44 10.72
C GLU A 75 -8.58 1.75 10.26
N GLU A 76 -8.31 2.17 9.04
CA GLU A 76 -8.90 3.37 8.45
C GLU A 76 -10.23 3.10 7.72
N GLY A 77 -10.73 1.88 7.76
CA GLY A 77 -11.99 1.51 7.12
C GLY A 77 -11.92 1.46 5.60
N VAL A 78 -10.75 1.19 5.05
CA VAL A 78 -10.52 1.11 3.61
C VAL A 78 -10.41 -0.35 3.20
N HIS A 79 -11.13 -0.71 2.13
CA HIS A 79 -11.03 -2.01 1.50
C HIS A 79 -10.17 -1.91 0.25
N ALA A 80 -9.19 -2.78 0.14
CA ALA A 80 -8.31 -2.86 -1.02
C ALA A 80 -8.37 -4.26 -1.63
N THR A 81 -7.87 -4.39 -2.83
CA THR A 81 -7.71 -5.68 -3.51
C THR A 81 -6.23 -5.96 -3.64
N TYR A 82 -5.83 -7.15 -3.23
CA TYR A 82 -4.42 -7.58 -3.23
C TYR A 82 -4.21 -8.67 -4.26
N PHE A 83 -3.24 -8.43 -5.16
CA PHE A 83 -2.85 -9.39 -6.18
C PHE A 83 -1.50 -9.98 -5.80
N PHE A 84 -1.49 -11.26 -5.47
CA PHE A 84 -0.28 -11.99 -5.11
C PHE A 84 0.24 -12.78 -6.30
N ARG A 85 1.56 -12.91 -6.37
CA ARG A 85 2.17 -13.93 -7.22
C ARG A 85 2.09 -15.27 -6.50
N LEU A 86 1.78 -16.31 -7.21
CA LEU A 86 1.79 -17.65 -6.63
C LEU A 86 3.22 -18.03 -6.22
N ARG A 87 4.18 -17.68 -7.07
CA ARG A 87 5.60 -17.94 -6.84
C ARG A 87 6.45 -16.92 -7.59
N SER A 88 7.48 -16.43 -6.92
CA SER A 88 8.48 -15.55 -7.52
C SER A 88 9.85 -15.83 -6.90
N GLU A 89 10.88 -15.10 -7.32
CA GLU A 89 12.20 -15.20 -6.69
C GLU A 89 12.21 -14.66 -5.26
N LEU A 90 11.23 -13.84 -4.89
CA LEU A 90 11.21 -13.13 -3.63
C LEU A 90 10.33 -13.79 -2.57
N TYR A 91 9.30 -14.54 -3.00
CA TYR A 91 8.47 -15.29 -2.06
C TYR A 91 7.71 -16.43 -2.77
N ASN A 92 7.27 -17.38 -1.97
CA ASN A 92 6.37 -18.44 -2.39
C ASN A 92 5.10 -18.33 -1.55
N LEU A 93 3.98 -18.01 -2.19
CA LEU A 93 2.70 -17.84 -1.49
C LEU A 93 2.25 -19.07 -0.73
N MET A 94 2.65 -20.26 -1.19
CA MET A 94 2.25 -21.52 -0.57
C MET A 94 3.09 -21.91 0.65
N GLU A 95 4.16 -21.18 0.96
CA GLU A 95 4.86 -21.38 2.22
C GLU A 95 3.95 -21.04 3.40
N PRO A 96 3.85 -21.88 4.44
CA PRO A 96 2.90 -21.67 5.52
C PRO A 96 2.95 -20.28 6.16
N PRO A 97 4.10 -19.69 6.52
CA PRO A 97 4.12 -18.35 7.08
C PRO A 97 3.63 -17.27 6.13
N VAL A 98 3.93 -17.41 4.83
CA VAL A 98 3.51 -16.43 3.80
C VAL A 98 2.02 -16.57 3.53
N LEU A 99 1.53 -17.79 3.39
CA LEU A 99 0.11 -18.05 3.19
C LEU A 99 -0.73 -17.52 4.36
N GLN A 100 -0.21 -17.65 5.58
CA GLN A 100 -0.88 -17.13 6.77
C GLN A 100 -1.05 -15.60 6.69
N LEU A 101 -0.04 -14.88 6.21
CA LEU A 101 -0.14 -13.43 6.01
C LEU A 101 -1.21 -13.06 4.98
N ALA A 102 -1.29 -13.80 3.87
CA ALA A 102 -2.33 -13.60 2.88
C ALA A 102 -3.73 -13.84 3.46
N ARG A 103 -3.88 -14.86 4.28
CA ARG A 103 -5.14 -15.14 4.99
C ARG A 103 -5.52 -14.04 5.97
N GLU A 104 -4.54 -13.47 6.67
CA GLU A 104 -4.78 -12.34 7.56
C GLU A 104 -5.27 -11.11 6.79
N ILE A 105 -4.71 -10.85 5.61
CA ILE A 105 -5.17 -9.77 4.74
C ILE A 105 -6.64 -9.97 4.36
N ALA A 106 -7.00 -11.17 3.93
CA ALA A 106 -8.38 -11.50 3.60
C ALA A 106 -9.31 -11.39 4.82
N ALA A 107 -8.86 -11.84 5.99
CA ALA A 107 -9.65 -11.78 7.22
C ALA A 107 -9.93 -10.34 7.68
N ARG A 108 -9.15 -9.37 7.23
CA ARG A 108 -9.38 -7.95 7.52
C ARG A 108 -10.38 -7.28 6.57
N GLY A 109 -10.97 -8.03 5.65
CA GLY A 109 -11.99 -7.54 4.73
C GLY A 109 -11.47 -7.11 3.37
N HIS A 110 -10.22 -7.37 3.06
CA HIS A 110 -9.67 -7.12 1.72
C HIS A 110 -9.99 -8.27 0.76
N ALA A 111 -10.03 -7.94 -0.52
CA ALA A 111 -10.21 -8.93 -1.58
C ALA A 111 -8.87 -9.40 -2.15
#